data_aa28ca43827ee513bb01a2a38060f360
#
_entry.id   aa28ca43827ee513bb01a2a38060f360
#
_cell.length_a   1.000
_cell.length_b   1.000
_cell.length_c   1.000
_cell.angle_alpha   90.00
_cell.angle_beta   90.00
_cell.angle_gamma   90.00
#
_symmetry.space_group_name_H-M   'P 1'
#
loop_
_entity.id
_entity.type
_entity.pdbx_description
1 polymer ?
#
loop_
_entity_poly.entity_id
_entity_poly.type
_entity_poly.pdbx_seq_one_letter_code
_entity_poly.pdbx_strand_id
1 'polypeptide(L)'
;MARLFLGNDKDVFLEFKKHNLEIGFHNYSSFEKDNISVIAFKKLKIDNENYCEFGNDFISGVGTFIYKESIGAIALKQIYNDFSGDLLEIRKNLIGNYLFALKKSEKVYVFCDANNIFNAYYYENKGQWC
;
A
#
# COMPACT_ATOMS: atom_id res chain seq x y z
N MET A 1 4.60 -7.56 12.12
CA MET A 1 3.85 -7.71 10.84
C MET A 1 3.33 -6.33 10.47
N ALA A 2 3.38 -5.93 9.22
CA ALA A 2 2.76 -4.69 8.75
C ALA A 2 1.38 -5.00 8.14
N ARG A 3 0.50 -4.02 8.06
CA ARG A 3 -0.87 -4.18 7.52
C ARG A 3 -1.24 -2.99 6.65
N LEU A 4 -1.95 -3.26 5.57
CA LEU A 4 -2.44 -2.26 4.64
C LEU A 4 -3.94 -2.45 4.43
N PHE A 5 -4.71 -1.38 4.48
CA PHE A 5 -6.08 -1.31 4.00
C PHE A 5 -6.15 -0.36 2.82
N LEU A 6 -6.95 -0.73 1.85
CA LEU A 6 -7.28 0.05 0.66
C LEU A 6 -8.74 -0.20 0.32
N GLY A 7 -9.56 0.84 0.20
CA GLY A 7 -10.96 0.65 -0.14
C GLY A 7 -11.78 1.95 -0.10
N ASN A 8 -13.01 1.86 -0.58
CA ASN A 8 -13.97 2.97 -0.56
C ASN A 8 -15.08 2.80 0.50
N ASP A 9 -15.02 1.75 1.32
CA ASP A 9 -15.93 1.53 2.44
C ASP A 9 -15.37 2.20 3.71
N LYS A 10 -15.98 3.33 4.08
CA LYS A 10 -15.53 4.11 5.24
C LYS A 10 -15.79 3.43 6.58
N ASP A 11 -16.85 2.65 6.69
CA ASP A 11 -17.18 1.96 7.94
C ASP A 11 -16.19 0.84 8.19
N VAL A 12 -15.89 0.04 7.17
CA VAL A 12 -14.85 -0.99 7.24
C VAL A 12 -13.46 -0.40 7.49
N PHE A 13 -13.15 0.75 6.87
CA PHE A 13 -11.90 1.48 7.15
C PHE A 13 -11.77 1.87 8.62
N LEU A 14 -12.83 2.43 9.21
CA LEU A 14 -12.83 2.86 10.60
C LEU A 14 -12.70 1.68 11.56
N GLU A 15 -13.40 0.57 11.30
CA GLU A 15 -13.27 -0.65 12.09
C GLU A 15 -11.88 -1.26 11.97
N PHE A 16 -11.33 -1.34 10.76
CA PHE A 16 -9.96 -1.81 10.55
C PHE A 16 -8.94 -0.97 11.32
N LYS A 17 -9.06 0.35 11.26
CA LYS A 17 -8.19 1.28 11.99
C LYS A 17 -8.31 1.05 13.51
N LYS A 18 -9.54 1.04 14.04
CA LYS A 18 -9.81 0.85 15.46
C LYS A 18 -9.22 -0.46 15.97
N HIS A 19 -9.53 -1.57 15.29
CA HIS A 19 -9.01 -2.89 15.64
C HIS A 19 -7.48 -2.93 15.70
N ASN A 20 -6.80 -2.35 14.71
CA ASN A 20 -5.35 -2.35 14.69
C ASN A 20 -4.73 -1.50 15.83
N LEU A 21 -5.36 -0.38 16.18
CA LEU A 21 -4.93 0.43 17.34
C LEU A 21 -5.10 -0.34 18.65
N GLU A 22 -6.21 -1.06 18.83
CA GLU A 22 -6.49 -1.87 20.03
C GLU A 22 -5.46 -2.99 20.24
N ILE A 23 -4.97 -3.59 19.15
CA ILE A 23 -3.95 -4.65 19.23
C ILE A 23 -2.51 -4.14 19.18
N GLY A 24 -2.29 -2.82 19.32
CA GLY A 24 -0.99 -2.23 19.55
C GLY A 24 -0.26 -1.69 18.32
N PHE A 25 -0.93 -1.56 17.17
CA PHE A 25 -0.35 -0.89 16.00
C PHE A 25 -0.58 0.62 16.07
N HIS A 26 0.38 1.37 16.60
CA HIS A 26 0.26 2.83 16.76
C HIS A 26 1.01 3.64 15.71
N ASN A 27 1.89 3.01 14.92
CA ASN A 27 2.64 3.66 13.85
C ASN A 27 1.94 3.42 12.51
N TYR A 28 1.33 4.45 11.95
CA TYR A 28 0.64 4.36 10.67
C TYR A 28 0.69 5.67 9.91
N SER A 29 0.47 5.59 8.61
CA SER A 29 0.09 6.69 7.74
C SER A 29 -1.27 6.41 7.10
N SER A 30 -2.11 7.43 6.96
CA SER A 30 -3.40 7.31 6.30
C SER A 30 -3.72 8.54 5.48
N PHE A 31 -4.38 8.34 4.36
CA PHE A 31 -4.86 9.40 3.48
C PHE A 31 -6.09 8.94 2.70
N GLU A 32 -6.77 9.89 2.06
CA GLU A 32 -7.93 9.64 1.19
C GLU A 32 -7.71 10.34 -0.16
N LYS A 33 -7.96 9.63 -1.26
CA LYS A 33 -7.92 10.12 -2.64
C LYS A 33 -9.09 9.55 -3.44
N ASP A 34 -9.89 10.41 -4.08
CA ASP A 34 -11.04 10.02 -4.91
C ASP A 34 -11.97 9.00 -4.22
N ASN A 35 -12.33 9.25 -2.96
CA ASN A 35 -13.11 8.35 -2.10
C ASN A 35 -12.43 7.02 -1.76
N ILE A 36 -11.17 6.84 -2.09
CA ILE A 36 -10.40 5.68 -1.68
C ILE A 36 -9.64 6.02 -0.40
N SER A 37 -9.92 5.30 0.65
CA SER A 37 -9.23 5.39 1.93
C SER A 37 -8.06 4.41 1.95
N VAL A 38 -6.90 4.88 2.37
CA VAL A 38 -5.69 4.07 2.52
C VAL A 38 -5.16 4.24 3.93
N ILE A 39 -4.80 3.15 4.58
CA ILE A 39 -4.04 3.17 5.83
C ILE A 39 -3.00 2.06 5.82
N ALA A 40 -1.78 2.41 6.14
CA ALA A 40 -0.66 1.50 6.23
C ALA A 40 -0.06 1.53 7.63
N PHE A 41 -0.16 0.41 8.33
CA PHE A 41 0.42 0.21 9.67
C PHE A 41 1.81 -0.38 9.56
N LYS A 42 2.74 0.20 10.32
CA LYS A 42 4.12 -0.28 10.48
C LYS A 42 4.29 -0.95 11.84
N LYS A 43 5.09 -2.00 11.91
CA LYS A 43 5.41 -2.65 13.18
C LYS A 43 6.38 -1.81 14.03
N LEU A 44 7.34 -1.17 13.37
CA LEU A 44 8.38 -0.37 14.01
C LEU A 44 8.25 1.09 13.57
N LYS A 45 8.63 2.01 14.44
CA LYS A 45 8.81 3.42 14.10
C LYS A 45 10.08 3.55 13.26
N ILE A 46 9.93 3.33 11.96
CA ILE A 46 11.00 3.57 10.98
C ILE A 46 10.67 4.90 10.31
N ASP A 47 11.63 5.80 10.23
CA ASP A 47 11.46 7.14 9.66
C ASP A 47 11.26 7.15 8.12
N ASN A 48 11.12 5.98 7.50
CA ASN A 48 10.84 5.86 6.09
C ASN A 48 9.34 6.05 5.82
N GLU A 49 9.01 7.03 5.02
CA GLU A 49 7.67 7.19 4.48
C GLU A 49 7.31 5.96 3.66
N ASN A 50 6.08 5.50 3.85
CA ASN A 50 5.55 4.31 3.17
C ASN A 50 4.46 4.65 2.17
N TYR A 51 4.38 5.90 1.73
CA TYR A 51 3.49 6.36 0.67
C TYR A 51 4.06 7.57 -0.07
N CYS A 52 3.61 7.77 -1.29
CA CYS A 52 3.82 8.97 -2.10
C CYS A 52 2.52 9.34 -2.81
N GLU A 53 2.25 10.63 -2.95
CA GLU A 53 1.09 11.16 -3.64
C GLU A 53 1.52 11.93 -4.89
N PHE A 54 0.74 11.79 -5.98
CA PHE A 54 0.98 12.43 -7.29
C PHE A 54 -0.35 12.97 -7.84
N GLY A 55 -0.77 14.13 -7.32
CA GLY A 55 -2.12 14.64 -7.61
C GLY A 55 -3.20 13.72 -7.06
N ASN A 56 -4.02 13.12 -7.94
CA ASN A 56 -5.03 12.14 -7.58
C ASN A 56 -4.51 10.70 -7.54
N ASP A 57 -3.30 10.49 -8.01
CA ASP A 57 -2.64 9.20 -7.97
C ASP A 57 -1.82 9.03 -6.69
N PHE A 58 -1.49 7.79 -6.35
CA PHE A 58 -0.66 7.47 -5.20
C PHE A 58 0.01 6.10 -5.32
N ILE A 59 1.02 5.89 -4.51
CA ILE A 59 1.53 4.57 -4.16
C ILE A 59 1.73 4.49 -2.65
N SER A 60 1.29 3.40 -2.05
CA SER A 60 1.54 3.07 -0.65
C SER A 60 2.06 1.65 -0.55
N GLY A 61 2.95 1.40 0.41
CA GLY A 61 3.55 0.09 0.56
C GLY A 61 3.86 -0.27 2.01
N VAL A 62 3.76 -1.55 2.31
CA VAL A 62 4.18 -2.13 3.59
C VAL A 62 5.16 -3.25 3.36
N GLY A 63 6.00 -3.52 4.35
CA GLY A 63 7.04 -4.53 4.28
C GLY A 63 8.44 -3.94 4.21
N THR A 64 9.39 -4.78 3.82
CA THR A 64 10.79 -4.40 3.61
C THR A 64 11.13 -4.64 2.16
N PHE A 65 11.49 -3.61 1.44
CA PHE A 65 11.75 -3.69 0.01
C PHE A 65 12.86 -2.74 -0.44
N ILE A 66 13.52 -3.12 -1.50
CA ILE A 66 14.54 -2.34 -2.21
C ILE A 66 14.15 -2.34 -3.68
N TYR A 67 14.12 -1.17 -4.30
CA TYR A 67 13.88 -1.00 -5.72
C TYR A 67 14.99 -0.15 -6.34
N LYS A 68 15.73 -0.72 -7.32
CA LYS A 68 16.87 -0.04 -7.98
C LYS A 68 17.79 0.64 -6.94
N GLU A 69 18.22 -0.13 -5.94
CA GLU A 69 19.12 0.30 -4.85
C GLU A 69 18.52 1.38 -3.90
N SER A 70 17.23 1.71 -4.03
CA SER A 70 16.53 2.69 -3.22
C SER A 70 15.55 2.03 -2.25
N ILE A 71 15.26 2.70 -1.13
CA ILE A 71 14.30 2.29 -0.10
C ILE A 71 13.28 3.42 0.18
N GLY A 72 12.20 3.09 0.91
CA GLY A 72 11.22 4.06 1.40
C GLY A 72 10.55 4.86 0.29
N ALA A 73 10.34 6.17 0.52
CA ALA A 73 9.64 7.05 -0.41
C ALA A 73 10.35 7.18 -1.77
N ILE A 74 11.69 7.12 -1.80
CA ILE A 74 12.45 7.18 -3.05
C ILE A 74 12.14 5.96 -3.92
N ALA A 75 12.16 4.78 -3.34
CA ALA A 75 11.79 3.54 -4.03
C ALA A 75 10.35 3.57 -4.53
N LEU A 76 9.39 4.03 -3.70
CA LEU A 76 7.98 4.15 -4.09
C LEU A 76 7.79 5.11 -5.27
N LYS A 77 8.47 6.25 -5.26
CA LYS A 77 8.43 7.22 -6.36
C LYS A 77 8.98 6.62 -7.66
N GLN A 78 10.07 5.89 -7.59
CA GLN A 78 10.64 5.21 -8.76
C GLN A 78 9.70 4.13 -9.30
N ILE A 79 9.12 3.30 -8.41
CA ILE A 79 8.13 2.28 -8.79
C ILE A 79 6.94 2.94 -9.50
N TYR A 80 6.39 4.02 -8.95
CA TYR A 80 5.28 4.74 -9.58
C TYR A 80 5.63 5.26 -10.98
N ASN A 81 6.81 5.86 -11.14
CA ASN A 81 7.26 6.39 -12.43
C ASN A 81 7.48 5.30 -13.47
N ASP A 82 8.09 4.19 -13.07
CA ASP A 82 8.44 3.08 -13.96
C ASP A 82 7.23 2.18 -14.29
N PHE A 83 6.19 2.21 -13.47
CA PHE A 83 5.01 1.36 -13.66
C PHE A 83 4.20 1.79 -14.89
N SER A 84 4.18 0.94 -15.90
CA SER A 84 3.44 1.12 -17.17
C SER A 84 2.15 0.27 -17.27
N GLY A 85 1.79 -0.43 -16.21
CA GLY A 85 0.71 -1.44 -16.20
C GLY A 85 1.24 -2.88 -16.20
N ASP A 86 2.52 -3.08 -16.44
CA ASP A 86 3.18 -4.38 -16.36
C ASP A 86 3.95 -4.53 -15.05
N LEU A 87 3.48 -5.42 -14.19
CA LEU A 87 4.10 -5.75 -12.92
C LEU A 87 5.40 -6.54 -13.07
N LEU A 88 5.58 -7.27 -14.17
CA LEU A 88 6.79 -8.06 -14.39
C LEU A 88 8.02 -7.17 -14.52
N GLU A 89 7.89 -6.01 -15.16
CA GLU A 89 8.99 -5.06 -15.29
C GLU A 89 9.41 -4.50 -13.92
N ILE A 90 8.44 -4.19 -13.05
CA ILE A 90 8.73 -3.74 -11.69
C ILE A 90 9.41 -4.85 -10.88
N ARG A 91 8.90 -6.08 -10.95
CA ARG A 91 9.42 -7.22 -10.17
C ARG A 91 10.87 -7.58 -10.49
N LYS A 92 11.34 -7.34 -11.70
CA LYS A 92 12.75 -7.58 -12.07
C LYS A 92 13.74 -6.80 -11.21
N ASN A 93 13.35 -5.63 -10.72
CA ASN A 93 14.22 -4.72 -9.97
C ASN A 93 13.77 -4.56 -8.51
N LEU A 94 12.77 -5.33 -8.05
CA LEU A 94 12.18 -5.22 -6.74
C LEU A 94 12.54 -6.44 -5.89
N ILE A 95 13.21 -6.20 -4.79
CA ILE A 95 13.69 -7.24 -3.86
C ILE A 95 13.04 -7.02 -2.51
N GLY A 96 12.62 -8.09 -1.86
CA GLY A 96 12.11 -8.08 -0.49
C GLY A 96 10.71 -8.65 -0.34
N ASN A 97 10.11 -8.41 0.82
CA ASN A 97 8.76 -8.82 1.16
C ASN A 97 7.88 -7.57 1.24
N TYR A 98 6.87 -7.49 0.42
CA TYR A 98 6.10 -6.27 0.26
C TYR A 98 4.64 -6.53 -0.13
N LEU A 99 3.81 -5.56 0.21
CA LEU A 99 2.47 -5.39 -0.33
C LEU A 99 2.32 -3.92 -0.73
N PHE A 100 1.97 -3.66 -1.98
CA PHE A 100 1.74 -2.32 -2.51
C PHE A 100 0.30 -2.12 -2.94
N ALA A 101 -0.19 -0.91 -2.70
CA ALA A 101 -1.38 -0.34 -3.31
C ALA A 101 -0.95 0.85 -4.18
N LEU A 102 -1.30 0.83 -5.45
CA LEU A 102 -0.93 1.87 -6.42
C LEU A 102 -2.16 2.30 -7.20
N LYS A 103 -2.47 3.59 -7.19
CA LYS A 103 -3.45 4.20 -8.08
C LYS A 103 -2.69 4.97 -9.14
N LYS A 104 -2.97 4.67 -10.40
CA LYS A 104 -2.39 5.36 -11.56
C LYS A 104 -3.39 5.42 -12.71
N SER A 105 -3.67 6.63 -13.21
CA SER A 105 -4.59 6.85 -14.34
C SER A 105 -5.94 6.16 -14.15
N GLU A 106 -6.65 6.46 -13.06
CA GLU A 106 -7.97 5.94 -12.67
C GLU A 106 -8.02 4.42 -12.35
N LYS A 107 -6.90 3.72 -12.45
CA LYS A 107 -6.81 2.31 -12.11
C LYS A 107 -6.10 2.10 -10.77
N VAL A 108 -6.61 1.15 -10.01
CA VAL A 108 -6.02 0.72 -8.74
C VAL A 108 -5.43 -0.66 -8.91
N TYR A 109 -4.20 -0.81 -8.45
CA TYR A 109 -3.44 -2.05 -8.50
C TYR A 109 -3.02 -2.44 -7.09
N VAL A 110 -3.16 -3.71 -6.76
CA VAL A 110 -2.63 -4.30 -5.53
C VAL A 110 -1.71 -5.43 -5.92
N PHE A 111 -0.51 -5.44 -5.40
CA PHE A 111 0.45 -6.50 -5.68
C PHE A 111 1.39 -6.77 -4.50
N CYS A 112 1.75 -8.03 -4.36
CA CYS A 112 2.62 -8.51 -3.29
C CYS A 112 3.86 -9.22 -3.85
N ASP A 113 4.76 -9.55 -2.94
CA ASP A 113 5.96 -10.32 -3.27
C ASP A 113 5.64 -11.72 -3.81
N ALA A 114 6.62 -12.33 -4.47
CA ALA A 114 6.45 -13.65 -5.10
C ALA A 114 6.27 -14.80 -4.09
N ASN A 115 6.65 -14.59 -2.84
CA ASN A 115 6.56 -15.60 -1.78
C ASN A 115 5.24 -15.55 -1.00
N ASN A 116 4.35 -14.59 -1.33
CA ASN A 116 3.05 -14.38 -0.68
C ASN A 116 3.16 -14.28 0.86
N ILE A 117 4.17 -13.59 1.36
CA ILE A 117 4.32 -13.36 2.82
C ILE A 117 3.19 -12.48 3.34
N PHE A 118 2.68 -11.58 2.51
CA PHE A 118 1.47 -10.80 2.79
C PHE A 118 0.26 -11.47 2.15
N ASN A 119 -0.74 -11.80 2.97
CA ASN A 119 -2.04 -12.22 2.48
C ASN A 119 -2.87 -11.00 2.09
N ALA A 120 -3.41 -10.99 0.90
CA ALA A 120 -4.36 -9.99 0.44
C ALA A 120 -5.78 -10.60 0.43
N TYR A 121 -6.74 -9.88 1.00
CA TYR A 121 -8.15 -10.24 1.00
C TYR A 121 -8.92 -9.17 0.25
N TYR A 122 -9.83 -9.58 -0.62
CA TYR A 122 -10.70 -8.69 -1.36
C TYR A 122 -12.15 -8.91 -0.93
N TYR A 123 -12.85 -7.82 -0.71
CA TYR A 123 -14.27 -7.80 -0.41
C TYR A 123 -14.97 -6.76 -1.29
N GLU A 124 -16.14 -7.14 -1.83
CA GLU A 124 -17.00 -6.23 -2.60
C GLU A 124 -18.47 -6.48 -2.26
N ASN A 125 -19.20 -5.39 -2.00
CA ASN A 125 -20.64 -5.42 -1.77
C ASN A 125 -21.27 -4.10 -2.19
N LYS A 126 -22.24 -4.15 -3.13
CA LYS A 126 -23.02 -3.00 -3.60
C LYS A 126 -22.19 -1.78 -4.00
N GLY A 127 -21.05 -2.00 -4.69
CA GLY A 127 -20.15 -0.96 -5.13
C GLY A 127 -19.14 -0.45 -4.07
N GLN A 128 -19.23 -0.94 -2.84
CA GLN A 128 -18.20 -0.79 -1.83
C GLN A 128 -17.21 -1.94 -1.92
N TRP A 129 -15.93 -1.64 -1.76
CA TRP A 129 -14.85 -2.62 -1.85
C TRP A 129 -13.68 -2.28 -0.91
N CYS A 130 -12.94 -3.28 -0.52
CA CYS A 130 -11.66 -3.15 0.19
C CYS A 130 -10.77 -4.39 -0.01
#